data_17fb8841a2c3cd089fa41a2693ba40f0
#
_entry.id   17fb8841a2c3cd089fa41a2693ba40f0
#
_cell.length_a   1.000
_cell.length_b   1.000
_cell.length_c   1.000
_cell.angle_alpha   90.00
_cell.angle_beta   90.00
_cell.angle_gamma   90.00
#
_symmetry.space_group_name_H-M   'P 1'
#
loop_
_entity.id
_entity.type
_entity.pdbx_description
1 polymer ?
#
loop_
_entity_poly.entity_id
_entity_poly.type
_entity_poly.pdbx_seq_one_letter_code
_entity_poly.pdbx_strand_id
1 'polypeptide(L)'
;MMEKEKALEIALSQIEKQFGKGAVMKLGDAAAKITVSTIPSGCLALDLALGVGGLPRGRIIEIYGPESSGKTTLALHAIAEAQKLGGTAAFIDAEHALDPVYAENLGVKIDDLYVSQPDTGEQALDITEALVRSGAMDVVVIDSVAALVPKAEIEGDMGDSHVGLQARLMSQALRKLAGVISKSNTIVIFINQLREKIGVMFGNPETTTGGKALKFYASVRMDVRKIDTIKNGADVVGNRTRVKVVKNKVAPPFKQAEFDIIYGEGISNEGAILDLAADNKIISKTGAWYSYGDMRMAQGRDNARLFLKDNKELCAEIEAKLRAALDVKFKNAGEDMPAEAD
;
A
#
# COMPACT_ATOMS: atom_id res chain seq x y z
N MET A 1 37.91 -25.99 15.67
CA MET A 1 36.50 -25.62 15.78
C MET A 1 36.20 -24.88 17.09
N MET A 2 36.52 -25.44 18.27
CA MET A 2 36.28 -24.83 19.60
C MET A 2 36.87 -23.40 19.82
N GLU A 3 38.01 -23.03 19.22
CA GLU A 3 38.55 -21.65 19.34
C GLU A 3 37.72 -20.59 18.59
N LYS A 4 37.17 -20.93 17.41
CA LYS A 4 36.32 -20.02 16.64
C LYS A 4 34.97 -19.79 17.32
N GLU A 5 34.40 -20.82 17.95
CA GLU A 5 33.13 -20.72 18.69
C GLU A 5 33.29 -19.82 19.93
N LYS A 6 34.35 -20.01 20.72
CA LYS A 6 34.67 -19.16 21.89
C LYS A 6 34.91 -17.70 21.47
N ALA A 7 35.63 -17.48 20.37
CA ALA A 7 35.87 -16.11 19.87
C ALA A 7 34.56 -15.44 19.43
N LEU A 8 33.65 -16.19 18.82
CA LEU A 8 32.32 -15.68 18.42
C LEU A 8 31.46 -15.35 19.66
N GLU A 9 31.44 -16.23 20.69
CA GLU A 9 30.70 -15.98 21.93
C GLU A 9 31.19 -14.71 22.64
N ILE A 10 32.51 -14.53 22.72
CA ILE A 10 33.10 -13.31 23.30
C ILE A 10 32.69 -12.06 22.52
N ALA A 11 32.73 -12.11 21.17
CA ALA A 11 32.32 -11.00 20.32
C ALA A 11 30.82 -10.69 20.49
N LEU A 12 29.95 -11.70 20.50
CA LEU A 12 28.51 -11.55 20.73
C LEU A 12 28.22 -10.91 22.10
N SER A 13 28.91 -11.40 23.17
CA SER A 13 28.77 -10.83 24.52
C SER A 13 29.21 -9.37 24.58
N GLN A 14 30.29 -8.97 23.88
CA GLN A 14 30.72 -7.58 23.79
C GLN A 14 29.70 -6.73 23.04
N ILE A 15 29.16 -7.21 21.91
CA ILE A 15 28.13 -6.52 21.14
C ILE A 15 26.87 -6.31 21.98
N GLU A 16 26.41 -7.35 22.71
CA GLU A 16 25.25 -7.23 23.59
C GLU A 16 25.44 -6.23 24.72
N LYS A 17 26.65 -6.17 25.31
CA LYS A 17 26.98 -5.17 26.33
C LYS A 17 27.01 -3.74 25.79
N GLN A 18 27.45 -3.56 24.54
CA GLN A 18 27.62 -2.23 23.93
C GLN A 18 26.32 -1.73 23.28
N PHE A 19 25.54 -2.62 22.63
CA PHE A 19 24.39 -2.26 21.80
C PHE A 19 23.04 -2.80 22.33
N GLY A 20 23.04 -3.55 23.42
CA GLY A 20 21.85 -4.16 24.01
C GLY A 20 21.57 -5.58 23.53
N LYS A 21 20.71 -6.30 24.30
CA LYS A 21 20.28 -7.65 23.93
C LYS A 21 19.53 -7.63 22.60
N GLY A 22 19.82 -8.62 21.73
CA GLY A 22 19.18 -8.75 20.43
C GLY A 22 19.84 -7.92 19.32
N ALA A 23 20.95 -7.20 19.59
CA ALA A 23 21.70 -6.50 18.56
C ALA A 23 22.21 -7.42 17.45
N VAL A 24 22.50 -8.68 17.79
CA VAL A 24 22.82 -9.77 16.85
C VAL A 24 22.03 -10.99 17.25
N MET A 25 21.35 -11.62 16.27
CA MET A 25 20.59 -12.85 16.50
C MET A 25 20.78 -13.83 15.34
N LYS A 26 20.65 -15.12 15.62
CA LYS A 26 20.63 -16.13 14.56
C LYS A 26 19.26 -16.12 13.87
N LEU A 27 19.25 -16.11 12.55
CA LEU A 27 18.01 -16.06 11.76
C LEU A 27 17.08 -17.27 12.02
N GLY A 28 17.62 -18.39 12.50
CA GLY A 28 16.84 -19.58 12.86
C GLY A 28 16.20 -19.52 14.25
N ASP A 29 16.56 -18.57 15.09
CA ASP A 29 15.97 -18.44 16.42
C ASP A 29 14.50 -18.02 16.29
N ALA A 30 13.65 -18.47 17.21
CA ALA A 30 12.21 -18.18 17.17
C ALA A 30 11.90 -16.67 17.17
N ALA A 31 12.74 -15.88 17.86
CA ALA A 31 12.67 -14.42 17.86
C ALA A 31 13.03 -13.77 16.49
N ALA A 32 13.75 -14.49 15.63
CA ALA A 32 14.12 -14.00 14.29
C ALA A 32 13.08 -14.34 13.21
N LYS A 33 12.05 -15.12 13.53
CA LYS A 33 10.88 -15.32 12.66
C LYS A 33 9.99 -14.07 12.73
N ILE A 34 10.47 -13.00 12.16
CA ILE A 34 9.71 -11.76 12.00
C ILE A 34 8.55 -12.05 11.03
N THR A 35 7.41 -12.37 11.58
CA THR A 35 6.17 -12.38 10.80
C THR A 35 5.82 -10.94 10.48
N VAL A 36 5.74 -10.63 9.18
CA VAL A 36 5.37 -9.29 8.71
C VAL A 36 3.90 -9.07 9.02
N SER A 37 3.58 -8.17 9.94
CA SER A 37 2.20 -7.73 10.14
C SER A 37 1.79 -6.80 9.00
N THR A 38 0.50 -6.81 8.67
CA THR A 38 -0.03 -6.09 7.50
C THR A 38 -1.32 -5.34 7.83
N ILE A 39 -1.66 -4.38 6.97
CA ILE A 39 -2.98 -3.76 6.91
C ILE A 39 -3.58 -4.18 5.56
N PRO A 40 -4.83 -4.67 5.49
CA PRO A 40 -5.50 -4.97 4.23
C PRO A 40 -5.51 -3.76 3.31
N SER A 41 -5.45 -3.99 2.00
CA SER A 41 -5.51 -2.91 1.01
C SER A 41 -6.93 -2.45 0.68
N GLY A 42 -7.95 -3.13 1.21
CA GLY A 42 -9.35 -2.96 0.82
C GLY A 42 -9.74 -3.77 -0.44
N CYS A 43 -8.80 -4.54 -0.99
CA CYS A 43 -9.03 -5.38 -2.17
C CYS A 43 -8.36 -6.75 -2.01
N LEU A 44 -9.14 -7.82 -1.90
CA LEU A 44 -8.62 -9.17 -1.73
C LEU A 44 -7.64 -9.58 -2.83
N ALA A 45 -7.91 -9.22 -4.08
CA ALA A 45 -7.03 -9.53 -5.21
C ALA A 45 -5.63 -8.90 -5.05
N LEU A 46 -5.58 -7.66 -4.54
CA LEU A 46 -4.31 -6.97 -4.29
C LEU A 46 -3.58 -7.56 -3.08
N ASP A 47 -4.30 -7.90 -2.02
CA ASP A 47 -3.72 -8.54 -0.82
C ASP A 47 -3.05 -9.87 -1.17
N LEU A 48 -3.67 -10.67 -2.07
CA LEU A 48 -3.09 -11.88 -2.63
C LEU A 48 -1.85 -11.61 -3.50
N ALA A 49 -1.89 -10.56 -4.32
CA ALA A 49 -0.75 -10.18 -5.16
C ALA A 49 0.44 -9.69 -4.33
N LEU A 50 0.20 -9.04 -3.19
CA LEU A 50 1.22 -8.64 -2.22
C LEU A 50 1.86 -9.84 -1.50
N GLY A 51 1.17 -10.98 -1.41
CA GLY A 51 1.69 -12.25 -0.95
C GLY A 51 1.87 -12.40 0.55
N VAL A 52 1.55 -11.37 1.33
CA VAL A 52 1.58 -11.35 2.80
C VAL A 52 0.23 -10.97 3.41
N GLY A 53 -0.81 -10.84 2.57
CA GLY A 53 -2.17 -10.58 3.00
C GLY A 53 -2.53 -9.10 3.19
N GLY A 54 -1.69 -8.19 2.71
CA GLY A 54 -1.92 -6.75 2.78
C GLY A 54 -0.66 -5.93 2.64
N LEU A 55 -0.75 -4.65 2.98
CA LEU A 55 0.34 -3.70 2.99
C LEU A 55 1.24 -3.93 4.21
N PRO A 56 2.55 -4.19 4.04
CA PRO A 56 3.44 -4.54 5.15
C PRO A 56 3.72 -3.36 6.08
N ARG A 57 3.52 -3.55 7.39
CA ARG A 57 3.84 -2.56 8.42
C ARG A 57 5.35 -2.33 8.55
N GLY A 58 5.73 -1.15 9.01
CA GLY A 58 7.13 -0.76 9.17
C GLY A 58 7.88 -0.63 7.85
N ARG A 59 7.19 -0.32 6.74
CA ARG A 59 7.75 -0.29 5.39
C ARG A 59 7.35 0.96 4.62
N ILE A 60 8.24 1.34 3.71
CA ILE A 60 7.98 2.34 2.68
C ILE A 60 7.36 1.63 1.47
N ILE A 61 6.23 2.16 1.01
CA ILE A 61 5.50 1.70 -0.16
C ILE A 61 5.43 2.83 -1.18
N GLU A 62 5.71 2.54 -2.44
CA GLU A 62 5.51 3.47 -3.54
C GLU A 62 4.34 2.99 -4.41
N ILE A 63 3.33 3.85 -4.58
CA ILE A 63 2.21 3.66 -5.49
C ILE A 63 2.39 4.65 -6.63
N TYR A 64 2.59 4.19 -7.86
CA TYR A 64 2.81 5.07 -8.98
C TYR A 64 2.05 4.62 -10.22
N GLY A 65 1.84 5.55 -11.14
CA GLY A 65 1.11 5.32 -12.37
C GLY A 65 0.69 6.61 -13.05
N PRO A 66 0.03 6.52 -14.22
CA PRO A 66 -0.53 7.66 -14.91
C PRO A 66 -1.55 8.42 -14.06
N GLU A 67 -1.89 9.60 -14.49
CA GLU A 67 -2.99 10.38 -13.92
C GLU A 67 -4.32 9.58 -14.02
N SER A 68 -5.20 9.79 -13.05
CA SER A 68 -6.53 9.15 -12.97
C SER A 68 -6.50 7.59 -12.99
N SER A 69 -5.36 6.97 -12.63
CA SER A 69 -5.25 5.51 -12.56
C SER A 69 -5.78 4.89 -11.27
N GLY A 70 -6.14 5.70 -10.25
CA GLY A 70 -6.68 5.23 -8.97
C GLY A 70 -5.64 5.15 -7.83
N LYS A 71 -4.51 5.84 -7.94
CA LYS A 71 -3.45 5.85 -6.90
C LYS A 71 -3.94 6.38 -5.56
N THR A 72 -4.54 7.56 -5.54
CA THR A 72 -5.10 8.18 -4.33
C THR A 72 -6.25 7.35 -3.77
N THR A 73 -7.12 6.80 -4.63
CA THR A 73 -8.18 5.87 -4.23
C THR A 73 -7.62 4.68 -3.46
N LEU A 74 -6.57 4.05 -3.97
CA LEU A 74 -5.93 2.91 -3.30
C LEU A 74 -5.32 3.30 -1.95
N ALA A 75 -4.70 4.48 -1.86
CA ALA A 75 -4.12 4.98 -0.61
C ALA A 75 -5.21 5.32 0.43
N LEU A 76 -6.34 5.91 0.00
CA LEU A 76 -7.47 6.18 0.89
C LEU A 76 -8.13 4.91 1.40
N HIS A 77 -8.24 3.86 0.58
CA HIS A 77 -8.69 2.53 1.06
C HIS A 77 -7.74 1.97 2.11
N ALA A 78 -6.41 2.11 1.95
CA ALA A 78 -5.45 1.68 2.97
C ALA A 78 -5.64 2.43 4.30
N ILE A 79 -5.96 3.74 4.27
CA ILE A 79 -6.33 4.54 5.44
C ILE A 79 -7.61 3.99 6.07
N ALA A 80 -8.66 3.79 5.27
CA ALA A 80 -9.95 3.27 5.76
C ALA A 80 -9.78 1.91 6.45
N GLU A 81 -9.01 1.00 5.87
CA GLU A 81 -8.72 -0.31 6.46
C GLU A 81 -7.89 -0.19 7.76
N ALA A 82 -6.91 0.72 7.83
CA ALA A 82 -6.18 1.01 9.06
C ALA A 82 -7.12 1.48 10.18
N GLN A 83 -8.01 2.42 9.87
CA GLN A 83 -9.00 2.95 10.84
C GLN A 83 -10.02 1.90 11.27
N LYS A 84 -10.44 0.97 10.39
CA LYS A 84 -11.32 -0.17 10.75
C LYS A 84 -10.67 -1.10 11.78
N LEU A 85 -9.34 -1.21 11.75
CA LEU A 85 -8.55 -1.97 12.72
C LEU A 85 -8.25 -1.17 14.00
N GLY A 86 -8.83 0.02 14.18
CA GLY A 86 -8.57 0.92 15.30
C GLY A 86 -7.27 1.71 15.20
N GLY A 87 -6.62 1.69 14.04
CA GLY A 87 -5.36 2.39 13.79
C GLY A 87 -5.56 3.86 13.46
N THR A 88 -4.47 4.62 13.57
CA THR A 88 -4.39 6.06 13.34
C THR A 88 -3.70 6.34 12.00
N ALA A 89 -4.26 7.28 11.21
CA ALA A 89 -3.73 7.62 9.91
C ALA A 89 -3.52 9.12 9.71
N ALA A 90 -2.54 9.46 8.87
CA ALA A 90 -2.30 10.83 8.43
C ALA A 90 -2.18 10.91 6.90
N PHE A 91 -2.60 12.04 6.34
CA PHE A 91 -2.53 12.35 4.92
C PHE A 91 -1.78 13.68 4.73
N ILE A 92 -0.65 13.62 4.06
CA ILE A 92 0.16 14.79 3.71
C ILE A 92 -0.23 15.18 2.28
N ASP A 93 -1.11 16.16 2.18
CA ASP A 93 -1.71 16.65 0.94
C ASP A 93 -0.86 17.76 0.33
N ALA A 94 0.21 17.37 -0.34
CA ALA A 94 1.10 18.32 -1.01
C ALA A 94 0.53 18.83 -2.36
N GLU A 95 -0.49 18.19 -2.91
CA GLU A 95 -1.21 18.64 -4.11
C GLU A 95 -2.39 19.56 -3.78
N HIS A 96 -2.80 19.69 -2.50
CA HIS A 96 -3.98 20.44 -2.04
C HIS A 96 -5.27 19.99 -2.74
N ALA A 97 -5.41 18.69 -2.97
CA ALA A 97 -6.46 18.09 -3.80
C ALA A 97 -7.29 17.01 -3.09
N LEU A 98 -7.12 16.83 -1.77
CA LEU A 98 -7.91 15.86 -1.01
C LEU A 98 -9.37 16.31 -0.94
N ASP A 99 -10.27 15.49 -1.47
CA ASP A 99 -11.71 15.66 -1.34
C ASP A 99 -12.22 14.86 -0.13
N PRO A 100 -12.69 15.56 0.95
CA PRO A 100 -13.19 14.89 2.14
C PRO A 100 -14.44 14.04 1.89
N VAL A 101 -15.33 14.47 1.00
CA VAL A 101 -16.56 13.74 0.66
C VAL A 101 -16.20 12.44 -0.06
N TYR A 102 -15.25 12.49 -0.98
CA TYR A 102 -14.77 11.29 -1.64
C TYR A 102 -14.08 10.34 -0.64
N ALA A 103 -13.24 10.86 0.25
CA ALA A 103 -12.59 10.04 1.28
C ALA A 103 -13.62 9.34 2.20
N GLU A 104 -14.66 10.05 2.63
CA GLU A 104 -15.74 9.49 3.44
C GLU A 104 -16.49 8.38 2.70
N ASN A 105 -16.81 8.57 1.41
CA ASN A 105 -17.44 7.55 0.57
C ASN A 105 -16.61 6.27 0.43
N LEU A 106 -15.28 6.38 0.52
CA LEU A 106 -14.35 5.24 0.54
C LEU A 106 -14.25 4.57 1.92
N GLY A 107 -14.95 5.07 2.92
CA GLY A 107 -14.99 4.55 4.29
C GLY A 107 -13.94 5.13 5.22
N VAL A 108 -13.27 6.22 4.83
CA VAL A 108 -12.36 6.96 5.72
C VAL A 108 -13.21 7.72 6.76
N LYS A 109 -12.86 7.56 8.03
CA LYS A 109 -13.41 8.39 9.12
C LYS A 109 -12.66 9.72 9.08
N ILE A 110 -13.27 10.73 8.46
CA ILE A 110 -12.64 12.03 8.24
C ILE A 110 -12.33 12.78 9.54
N ASP A 111 -13.17 12.61 10.57
CA ASP A 111 -12.97 13.22 11.89
C ASP A 111 -11.74 12.65 12.63
N ASP A 112 -11.31 11.43 12.28
CA ASP A 112 -10.17 10.74 12.87
C ASP A 112 -8.92 10.81 11.95
N LEU A 113 -8.98 11.51 10.82
CA LEU A 113 -7.87 11.62 9.87
C LEU A 113 -7.06 12.89 10.12
N TYR A 114 -5.77 12.76 10.40
CA TYR A 114 -4.86 13.88 10.48
C TYR A 114 -4.45 14.32 9.05
N VAL A 115 -4.70 15.59 8.72
CA VAL A 115 -4.35 16.15 7.41
C VAL A 115 -3.35 17.27 7.58
N SER A 116 -2.32 17.30 6.74
CA SER A 116 -1.35 18.40 6.65
C SER A 116 -1.21 18.83 5.19
N GLN A 117 -1.20 20.14 4.95
CA GLN A 117 -1.02 20.75 3.65
C GLN A 117 0.25 21.63 3.68
N PRO A 118 1.42 21.04 3.47
CA PRO A 118 2.71 21.72 3.58
C PRO A 118 2.98 22.60 2.35
N ASP A 119 3.66 23.73 2.56
CA ASP A 119 4.06 24.63 1.48
C ASP A 119 5.32 24.20 0.74
N THR A 120 6.17 23.39 1.37
CA THR A 120 7.46 22.94 0.81
C THR A 120 7.67 21.43 1.01
N GLY A 121 8.51 20.84 0.16
CA GLY A 121 8.90 19.42 0.27
C GLY A 121 9.62 19.11 1.58
N GLU A 122 10.46 20.02 2.08
CA GLU A 122 11.13 19.89 3.38
C GLU A 122 10.12 19.81 4.50
N GLN A 123 9.14 20.73 4.54
CA GLN A 123 8.07 20.75 5.55
C GLN A 123 7.25 19.44 5.52
N ALA A 124 6.85 18.98 4.34
CA ALA A 124 6.13 17.72 4.18
C ALA A 124 6.88 16.53 4.77
N LEU A 125 8.18 16.44 4.49
CA LEU A 125 9.02 15.32 4.92
C LEU A 125 9.39 15.40 6.40
N ASP A 126 9.58 16.60 6.96
CA ASP A 126 9.84 16.82 8.38
C ASP A 126 8.57 16.50 9.21
N ILE A 127 7.38 16.92 8.77
CA ILE A 127 6.11 16.55 9.39
C ILE A 127 5.92 15.01 9.35
N THR A 128 6.19 14.39 8.21
CA THR A 128 6.15 12.92 8.08
C THR A 128 7.11 12.26 9.06
N GLU A 129 8.35 12.74 9.18
CA GLU A 129 9.35 12.21 10.13
C GLU A 129 8.84 12.33 11.57
N ALA A 130 8.29 13.47 11.96
CA ALA A 130 7.76 13.70 13.31
C ALA A 130 6.61 12.75 13.64
N LEU A 131 5.63 12.59 12.72
CA LEU A 131 4.51 11.69 12.87
C LEU A 131 4.95 10.22 13.02
N VAL A 132 5.85 9.76 12.15
CA VAL A 132 6.38 8.39 12.20
C VAL A 132 7.20 8.15 13.47
N ARG A 133 7.99 9.13 13.90
CA ARG A 133 8.83 9.06 15.11
C ARG A 133 8.01 8.98 16.40
N SER A 134 6.79 9.51 16.39
CA SER A 134 5.88 9.42 17.54
C SER A 134 5.50 7.98 17.87
N GLY A 135 5.56 7.06 16.89
CA GLY A 135 5.12 5.67 17.03
C GLY A 135 3.60 5.50 17.12
N ALA A 136 2.83 6.59 17.00
CA ALA A 136 1.38 6.58 17.14
C ALA A 136 0.64 6.42 15.80
N MET A 137 1.36 6.46 14.67
CA MET A 137 0.75 6.36 13.34
C MET A 137 0.86 4.95 12.77
N ASP A 138 -0.25 4.41 12.28
CA ASP A 138 -0.28 3.15 11.54
C ASP A 138 -0.01 3.36 10.06
N VAL A 139 -0.57 4.42 9.48
CA VAL A 139 -0.41 4.78 8.05
C VAL A 139 -0.17 6.27 7.90
N VAL A 140 0.83 6.63 7.10
CA VAL A 140 1.06 8.01 6.63
C VAL A 140 1.12 7.97 5.11
N VAL A 141 0.27 8.74 4.46
CA VAL A 141 0.24 8.90 2.99
C VAL A 141 0.81 10.26 2.62
N ILE A 142 1.67 10.30 1.61
CA ILE A 142 2.17 11.53 0.99
C ILE A 142 1.67 11.58 -0.46
N ASP A 143 0.82 12.53 -0.78
CA ASP A 143 0.26 12.73 -2.12
C ASP A 143 0.60 14.13 -2.64
N SER A 144 1.50 14.31 -3.57
CA SER A 144 2.35 13.29 -4.18
C SER A 144 3.83 13.71 -4.16
N VAL A 145 4.74 12.77 -4.41
CA VAL A 145 6.18 13.08 -4.54
C VAL A 145 6.44 14.17 -5.59
N ALA A 146 5.63 14.23 -6.64
CA ALA A 146 5.75 15.24 -7.70
C ALA A 146 5.56 16.68 -7.18
N ALA A 147 4.73 16.84 -6.14
CA ALA A 147 4.42 18.12 -5.51
C ALA A 147 5.38 18.51 -4.36
N LEU A 148 6.33 17.64 -3.99
CA LEU A 148 7.35 17.96 -2.99
C LEU A 148 8.42 18.88 -3.59
N VAL A 149 8.07 20.16 -3.74
CA VAL A 149 8.97 21.18 -4.28
C VAL A 149 9.94 21.65 -3.18
N PRO A 150 11.26 21.62 -3.43
CA PRO A 150 12.24 22.15 -2.49
C PRO A 150 12.03 23.65 -2.22
N LYS A 151 12.21 24.05 -0.96
CA LYS A 151 12.08 25.46 -0.54
C LYS A 151 12.90 26.41 -1.41
N ALA A 152 14.14 26.04 -1.72
CA ALA A 152 15.03 26.84 -2.55
C ALA A 152 14.52 27.04 -3.99
N GLU A 153 13.68 26.11 -4.48
CA GLU A 153 13.04 26.25 -5.80
C GLU A 153 11.84 27.20 -5.73
N ILE A 154 11.10 27.21 -4.62
CA ILE A 154 9.96 28.12 -4.39
C ILE A 154 10.43 29.57 -4.18
N GLU A 155 11.56 29.75 -3.49
CA GLU A 155 12.14 31.07 -3.19
C GLU A 155 13.01 31.64 -4.33
N GLY A 156 13.32 30.82 -5.37
CA GLY A 156 14.07 31.23 -6.55
C GLY A 156 13.24 32.02 -7.54
N ASP A 157 13.93 32.67 -8.49
CA ASP A 157 13.27 33.42 -9.57
C ASP A 157 12.72 32.48 -10.66
N MET A 158 11.65 32.92 -11.34
CA MET A 158 11.10 32.16 -12.47
C MET A 158 12.13 32.03 -13.59
N GLY A 159 12.47 30.78 -13.92
CA GLY A 159 13.47 30.43 -14.92
C GLY A 159 14.81 29.96 -14.37
N ASP A 160 15.00 30.00 -13.06
CA ASP A 160 16.17 29.43 -12.42
C ASP A 160 16.24 27.92 -12.60
N SER A 161 17.45 27.41 -12.78
CA SER A 161 17.68 25.98 -12.95
C SER A 161 17.96 25.31 -11.61
N HIS A 162 16.99 24.53 -11.14
CA HIS A 162 17.08 23.79 -9.87
C HIS A 162 17.28 22.27 -10.06
N VAL A 163 18.10 21.90 -11.04
CA VAL A 163 18.32 20.50 -11.43
C VAL A 163 18.75 19.64 -10.23
N GLY A 164 17.95 18.62 -9.93
CA GLY A 164 18.28 17.58 -8.96
C GLY A 164 18.05 17.95 -7.49
N LEU A 165 17.54 19.13 -7.14
CA LEU A 165 17.26 19.49 -5.75
C LEU A 165 16.23 18.56 -5.13
N GLN A 166 15.11 18.27 -5.80
CA GLN A 166 14.09 17.34 -5.33
C GLN A 166 14.68 15.92 -5.09
N ALA A 167 15.53 15.45 -6.00
CA ALA A 167 16.17 14.13 -5.84
C ALA A 167 17.14 14.08 -4.64
N ARG A 168 17.82 15.18 -4.33
CA ARG A 168 18.68 15.30 -3.13
C ARG A 168 17.84 15.32 -1.86
N LEU A 169 16.75 16.10 -1.84
CA LEU A 169 15.80 16.18 -0.73
C LEU A 169 15.23 14.79 -0.43
N MET A 170 14.70 14.11 -1.44
CA MET A 170 14.18 12.74 -1.29
C MET A 170 15.23 11.75 -0.79
N SER A 171 16.47 11.84 -1.29
CA SER A 171 17.56 10.96 -0.86
C SER A 171 17.94 11.19 0.62
N GLN A 172 17.92 12.43 1.08
CA GLN A 172 18.19 12.80 2.47
C GLN A 172 17.06 12.32 3.39
N ALA A 173 15.81 12.63 3.04
CA ALA A 173 14.63 12.27 3.83
C ALA A 173 14.48 10.76 3.97
N LEU A 174 14.60 10.01 2.87
CA LEU A 174 14.44 8.55 2.90
C LEU A 174 15.52 7.85 3.73
N ARG A 175 16.74 8.40 3.82
CA ARG A 175 17.76 7.88 4.74
C ARG A 175 17.37 8.03 6.20
N LYS A 176 16.76 9.17 6.57
CA LYS A 176 16.26 9.40 7.93
C LYS A 176 15.04 8.54 8.23
N LEU A 177 14.06 8.56 7.32
CA LEU A 177 12.77 7.88 7.50
C LEU A 177 12.91 6.35 7.58
N ALA A 178 13.76 5.72 6.78
CA ALA A 178 13.86 4.27 6.71
C ALA A 178 14.14 3.61 8.07
N GLY A 179 15.03 4.20 8.88
CA GLY A 179 15.36 3.67 10.20
C GLY A 179 14.25 3.87 11.23
N VAL A 180 13.50 4.97 11.13
CA VAL A 180 12.39 5.29 12.04
C VAL A 180 11.16 4.46 11.70
N ILE A 181 10.81 4.37 10.42
CA ILE A 181 9.66 3.60 9.92
C ILE A 181 9.74 2.13 10.34
N SER A 182 10.92 1.53 10.20
CA SER A 182 11.15 0.12 10.59
C SER A 182 10.91 -0.13 12.09
N LYS A 183 11.12 0.86 12.94
CA LYS A 183 10.97 0.76 14.41
C LYS A 183 9.56 1.10 14.88
N SER A 184 8.85 1.97 14.17
CA SER A 184 7.51 2.46 14.54
C SER A 184 6.37 1.58 14.04
N ASN A 185 6.64 0.56 13.22
CA ASN A 185 5.64 -0.24 12.52
C ASN A 185 4.66 0.57 11.63
N THR A 186 4.98 1.82 11.35
CA THR A 186 4.17 2.70 10.49
C THR A 186 4.33 2.29 9.02
N ILE A 187 3.25 2.24 8.27
CA ILE A 187 3.28 2.18 6.80
C ILE A 187 3.41 3.60 6.27
N VAL A 188 4.42 3.86 5.45
CA VAL A 188 4.53 5.15 4.75
C VAL A 188 4.34 4.93 3.27
N ILE A 189 3.26 5.50 2.73
CA ILE A 189 2.87 5.39 1.32
C ILE A 189 3.26 6.68 0.61
N PHE A 190 4.11 6.56 -0.40
CA PHE A 190 4.42 7.65 -1.32
C PHE A 190 3.64 7.43 -2.62
N ILE A 191 2.74 8.34 -2.92
CA ILE A 191 2.09 8.41 -4.24
C ILE A 191 3.03 9.13 -5.19
N ASN A 192 3.21 8.58 -6.39
CA ASN A 192 4.14 9.15 -7.36
C ASN A 192 3.53 9.19 -8.76
N GLN A 193 3.97 10.16 -9.54
CA GLN A 193 3.55 10.35 -10.92
C GLN A 193 4.62 9.79 -11.88
N LEU A 194 4.18 9.40 -13.08
CA LEU A 194 5.06 9.04 -14.17
C LEU A 194 5.42 10.27 -14.98
N ARG A 195 6.65 10.29 -15.47
CA ARG A 195 7.17 11.26 -16.43
C ARG A 195 7.90 10.48 -17.53
N GLU A 196 7.92 11.01 -18.72
CA GLU A 196 8.68 10.46 -19.83
C GLU A 196 10.06 11.10 -19.93
N LYS A 197 11.07 10.26 -20.13
CA LYS A 197 12.42 10.74 -20.41
C LYS A 197 12.52 11.09 -21.88
N ILE A 198 12.86 12.32 -22.15
CA ILE A 198 13.11 12.81 -23.52
C ILE A 198 14.37 12.10 -24.09
N GLY A 199 14.32 11.63 -25.34
CA GLY A 199 15.46 11.07 -26.05
C GLY A 199 15.76 9.58 -25.81
N VAL A 200 14.89 8.84 -25.09
CA VAL A 200 15.01 7.39 -24.96
C VAL A 200 14.42 6.70 -26.21
N MET A 201 15.27 6.30 -27.14
CA MET A 201 14.84 5.59 -28.36
C MET A 201 14.61 4.09 -28.15
N PHE A 202 15.23 3.48 -27.13
CA PHE A 202 15.11 2.06 -26.80
C PHE A 202 14.89 1.86 -25.31
N GLY A 203 14.04 0.87 -24.95
CA GLY A 203 13.68 0.58 -23.56
C GLY A 203 12.46 1.35 -23.07
N ASN A 204 12.21 1.35 -21.75
CA ASN A 204 11.07 2.04 -21.17
C ASN A 204 11.42 3.51 -20.86
N PRO A 205 10.78 4.50 -21.52
CA PRO A 205 11.00 5.91 -21.26
C PRO A 205 10.40 6.38 -19.93
N GLU A 206 9.45 5.65 -19.37
CA GLU A 206 8.75 6.05 -18.16
C GLU A 206 9.67 6.06 -16.93
N THR A 207 9.57 7.11 -16.14
CA THR A 207 10.26 7.25 -14.85
C THR A 207 9.36 7.94 -13.84
N THR A 208 9.58 7.65 -12.55
CA THR A 208 8.91 8.35 -11.45
C THR A 208 9.69 9.62 -11.08
N THR A 209 8.99 10.64 -10.51
CA THR A 209 9.59 11.87 -10.00
C THR A 209 10.40 11.64 -8.71
N GLY A 210 11.15 12.64 -8.24
CA GLY A 210 11.93 12.55 -7.00
C GLY A 210 13.22 11.72 -7.09
N GLY A 211 13.69 11.40 -8.31
CA GLY A 211 14.95 10.69 -8.54
C GLY A 211 14.87 9.18 -8.32
N LYS A 212 16.01 8.57 -7.98
CA LYS A 212 16.13 7.10 -7.84
C LYS A 212 15.98 6.60 -6.40
N ALA A 213 16.06 7.46 -5.40
CA ALA A 213 16.15 7.06 -4.00
C ALA A 213 14.95 6.21 -3.56
N LEU A 214 13.72 6.65 -3.86
CA LEU A 214 12.50 5.94 -3.50
C LEU A 214 12.45 4.52 -4.10
N LYS A 215 12.96 4.32 -5.31
CA LYS A 215 13.06 2.99 -5.95
C LYS A 215 13.92 2.01 -5.14
N PHE A 216 14.92 2.50 -4.41
CA PHE A 216 15.78 1.67 -3.57
C PHE A 216 15.19 1.47 -2.18
N TYR A 217 14.67 2.53 -1.55
CA TYR A 217 14.16 2.51 -0.18
C TYR A 217 12.80 1.80 -0.06
N ALA A 218 11.91 1.94 -1.03
CA ALA A 218 10.62 1.26 -1.01
C ALA A 218 10.79 -0.27 -0.92
N SER A 219 10.05 -0.88 0.00
CA SER A 219 9.96 -2.33 0.14
C SER A 219 8.96 -2.93 -0.84
N VAL A 220 7.90 -2.21 -1.13
CA VAL A 220 6.89 -2.56 -2.13
C VAL A 220 6.74 -1.41 -3.11
N ARG A 221 6.66 -1.72 -4.40
CA ARG A 221 6.35 -0.74 -5.46
C ARG A 221 5.24 -1.30 -6.32
N MET A 222 4.19 -0.51 -6.51
CA MET A 222 2.99 -0.86 -7.24
C MET A 222 2.81 0.08 -8.44
N ASP A 223 2.76 -0.49 -9.64
CA ASP A 223 2.40 0.20 -10.89
C ASP A 223 0.90 0.06 -11.09
N VAL A 224 0.18 1.18 -11.02
CA VAL A 224 -1.28 1.25 -11.10
C VAL A 224 -1.70 1.78 -12.46
N ARG A 225 -2.45 0.99 -13.23
CA ARG A 225 -2.86 1.31 -14.60
C ARG A 225 -4.36 1.10 -14.79
N LYS A 226 -5.03 2.09 -15.36
CA LYS A 226 -6.35 1.87 -15.96
C LYS A 226 -6.17 1.02 -17.22
N ILE A 227 -6.93 -0.08 -17.33
CA ILE A 227 -6.89 -1.00 -18.47
C ILE A 227 -8.17 -1.00 -19.29
N ASP A 228 -9.29 -0.62 -18.66
CA ASP A 228 -10.59 -0.53 -19.34
C ASP A 228 -11.51 0.47 -18.64
N THR A 229 -12.61 0.79 -19.26
CA THR A 229 -13.63 1.71 -18.76
C THR A 229 -14.93 0.93 -18.54
N ILE A 230 -15.50 1.05 -17.34
CA ILE A 230 -16.76 0.41 -16.97
C ILE A 230 -17.90 1.36 -17.32
N LYS A 231 -18.87 0.85 -18.07
CA LYS A 231 -20.03 1.61 -18.54
C LYS A 231 -21.34 0.97 -18.06
N ASN A 232 -22.30 1.83 -17.74
CA ASN A 232 -23.69 1.44 -17.53
C ASN A 232 -24.54 2.15 -18.59
N GLY A 233 -24.88 1.42 -19.65
CA GLY A 233 -25.47 2.03 -20.85
C GLY A 233 -24.49 2.99 -21.55
N ALA A 234 -24.84 4.26 -21.63
CA ALA A 234 -24.00 5.32 -22.21
C ALA A 234 -23.02 5.95 -21.18
N ASP A 235 -23.31 5.80 -19.89
CA ASP A 235 -22.58 6.48 -18.82
C ASP A 235 -21.34 5.70 -18.41
N VAL A 236 -20.24 6.42 -18.20
CA VAL A 236 -19.00 5.87 -17.65
C VAL A 236 -19.11 5.89 -16.12
N VAL A 237 -19.18 4.72 -15.51
CA VAL A 237 -19.40 4.56 -14.06
C VAL A 237 -18.15 4.15 -13.30
N GLY A 238 -17.05 3.81 -13.98
CA GLY A 238 -15.83 3.38 -13.33
C GLY A 238 -14.73 2.96 -14.29
N ASN A 239 -13.67 2.43 -13.72
CA ASN A 239 -12.51 1.94 -14.46
C ASN A 239 -12.13 0.53 -13.98
N ARG A 240 -11.78 -0.35 -14.91
CA ARG A 240 -11.00 -1.56 -14.62
C ARG A 240 -9.55 -1.16 -14.45
N THR A 241 -8.98 -1.48 -13.31
CA THR A 241 -7.62 -1.09 -12.93
C THR A 241 -6.77 -2.33 -12.71
N ARG A 242 -5.54 -2.30 -13.21
CA ARG A 242 -4.50 -3.29 -12.95
C ARG A 242 -3.44 -2.71 -12.07
N VAL A 243 -3.07 -3.42 -11.01
CA VAL A 243 -1.93 -3.14 -10.15
C VAL A 243 -0.89 -4.22 -10.33
N LYS A 244 0.32 -3.85 -10.76
CA LYS A 244 1.47 -4.74 -10.86
C LYS A 244 2.43 -4.46 -9.73
N VAL A 245 2.72 -5.47 -8.90
CA VAL A 245 3.72 -5.39 -7.83
C VAL A 245 5.11 -5.58 -8.45
N VAL A 246 5.75 -4.47 -8.87
CA VAL A 246 7.03 -4.50 -9.59
C VAL A 246 8.25 -4.70 -8.70
N LYS A 247 8.10 -4.45 -7.40
CA LYS A 247 9.10 -4.72 -6.37
C LYS A 247 8.40 -5.17 -5.10
N ASN A 248 8.93 -6.20 -4.48
CA ASN A 248 8.44 -6.70 -3.21
C ASN A 248 9.61 -7.32 -2.42
N LYS A 249 9.86 -6.83 -1.19
CA LYS A 249 10.90 -7.36 -0.30
C LYS A 249 10.35 -8.34 0.74
N VAL A 250 9.03 -8.53 0.80
CA VAL A 250 8.36 -9.39 1.79
C VAL A 250 7.74 -10.64 1.17
N ALA A 251 7.61 -10.70 -0.16
CA ALA A 251 7.13 -11.85 -0.93
C ALA A 251 7.68 -11.81 -2.36
N PRO A 252 7.50 -12.85 -3.19
CA PRO A 252 7.90 -12.84 -4.59
C PRO A 252 7.21 -11.71 -5.38
N PRO A 253 7.97 -10.88 -6.12
CA PRO A 253 7.44 -9.77 -6.90
C PRO A 253 6.77 -10.24 -8.20
N PHE A 254 6.28 -9.26 -8.99
CA PHE A 254 5.72 -9.36 -10.34
C PHE A 254 4.33 -9.98 -10.42
N LYS A 255 3.67 -10.24 -9.29
CA LYS A 255 2.25 -10.58 -9.25
C LYS A 255 1.41 -9.36 -9.66
N GLN A 256 0.21 -9.63 -10.15
CA GLN A 256 -0.74 -8.61 -10.61
C GLN A 256 -2.09 -8.86 -9.96
N ALA A 257 -2.82 -7.76 -9.73
CA ALA A 257 -4.22 -7.76 -9.33
C ALA A 257 -5.00 -6.89 -10.30
N GLU A 258 -6.20 -7.33 -10.66
CA GLU A 258 -7.16 -6.55 -11.43
C GLU A 258 -8.45 -6.41 -10.64
N PHE A 259 -8.97 -5.20 -10.59
CA PHE A 259 -10.20 -4.88 -9.89
C PHE A 259 -10.88 -3.65 -10.49
N ASP A 260 -12.12 -3.46 -10.13
CA ASP A 260 -12.90 -2.31 -10.57
C ASP A 260 -12.78 -1.18 -9.55
N ILE A 261 -12.64 0.04 -10.03
CA ILE A 261 -12.84 1.27 -9.26
C ILE A 261 -14.11 1.91 -9.78
N ILE A 262 -15.13 1.99 -8.93
CA ILE A 262 -16.42 2.61 -9.23
C ILE A 262 -16.38 4.05 -8.76
N TYR A 263 -16.78 4.98 -9.60
CA TYR A 263 -16.76 6.40 -9.26
C TYR A 263 -17.73 6.70 -8.11
N GLY A 264 -17.23 7.43 -7.12
CA GLY A 264 -17.97 7.73 -5.89
C GLY A 264 -18.02 6.60 -4.85
N GLU A 265 -17.67 5.35 -5.22
CA GLU A 265 -17.69 4.18 -4.30
C GLU A 265 -16.29 3.60 -4.02
N GLY A 266 -15.33 3.81 -4.95
CA GLY A 266 -13.97 3.31 -4.82
C GLY A 266 -13.78 1.88 -5.33
N ILE A 267 -12.88 1.11 -4.72
CA ILE A 267 -12.54 -0.25 -5.11
C ILE A 267 -13.70 -1.19 -4.79
N SER A 268 -14.18 -1.91 -5.80
CA SER A 268 -15.19 -2.95 -5.61
C SER A 268 -14.54 -4.26 -5.17
N ASN A 269 -14.51 -4.49 -3.85
CA ASN A 269 -14.00 -5.75 -3.30
C ASN A 269 -14.90 -6.95 -3.69
N GLU A 270 -16.21 -6.74 -3.76
CA GLU A 270 -17.19 -7.75 -4.20
C GLU A 270 -16.92 -8.21 -5.64
N GLY A 271 -16.55 -7.27 -6.53
CA GLY A 271 -16.14 -7.57 -7.89
C GLY A 271 -14.84 -8.40 -7.93
N ALA A 272 -13.87 -8.07 -7.09
CA ALA A 272 -12.63 -8.84 -6.97
C ALA A 272 -12.88 -10.25 -6.40
N ILE A 273 -13.74 -10.37 -5.38
CA ILE A 273 -14.14 -11.66 -4.80
C ILE A 273 -14.85 -12.50 -5.85
N LEU A 274 -15.79 -11.91 -6.61
CA LEU A 274 -16.53 -12.61 -7.68
C LEU A 274 -15.58 -13.20 -8.72
N ASP A 275 -14.66 -12.39 -9.23
CA ASP A 275 -13.69 -12.82 -10.24
C ASP A 275 -12.80 -13.95 -9.71
N LEU A 276 -12.21 -13.76 -8.53
CA LEU A 276 -11.35 -14.77 -7.88
C LEU A 276 -12.12 -16.06 -7.57
N ALA A 277 -13.37 -15.96 -7.12
CA ALA A 277 -14.20 -17.14 -6.81
C ALA A 277 -14.59 -17.91 -8.06
N ALA A 278 -14.82 -17.22 -9.17
CA ALA A 278 -15.07 -17.85 -10.46
C ALA A 278 -13.81 -18.57 -10.99
N ASP A 279 -12.64 -17.93 -10.91
CA ASP A 279 -11.35 -18.51 -11.33
C ASP A 279 -10.98 -19.76 -10.49
N ASN A 280 -11.31 -19.75 -9.20
CA ASN A 280 -11.07 -20.87 -8.29
C ASN A 280 -12.23 -21.87 -8.21
N LYS A 281 -13.24 -21.77 -9.09
CA LYS A 281 -14.40 -22.69 -9.17
C LYS A 281 -15.24 -22.77 -7.89
N ILE A 282 -15.16 -21.77 -7.02
CA ILE A 282 -16.04 -21.61 -5.85
C ILE A 282 -17.39 -21.07 -6.30
N ILE A 283 -17.39 -20.13 -7.25
CA ILE A 283 -18.57 -19.70 -8.01
C ILE A 283 -18.49 -20.34 -9.38
N SER A 284 -19.58 -20.98 -9.82
CA SER A 284 -19.68 -21.55 -11.16
C SER A 284 -20.20 -20.51 -12.14
N LYS A 285 -19.55 -20.46 -13.32
CA LYS A 285 -19.96 -19.60 -14.43
C LYS A 285 -20.37 -20.47 -15.61
N THR A 286 -21.64 -20.44 -15.97
CA THR A 286 -22.17 -21.18 -17.12
C THR A 286 -22.78 -20.17 -18.09
N GLY A 287 -22.07 -19.94 -19.21
CA GLY A 287 -22.43 -18.86 -20.14
C GLY A 287 -22.34 -17.50 -19.42
N ALA A 288 -23.45 -16.77 -19.40
CA ALA A 288 -23.55 -15.48 -18.70
C ALA A 288 -23.99 -15.59 -17.23
N TRP A 289 -24.33 -16.79 -16.73
CA TRP A 289 -24.88 -17.00 -15.41
C TRP A 289 -23.81 -17.34 -14.37
N TYR A 290 -23.92 -16.69 -13.21
CA TYR A 290 -23.13 -16.95 -12.03
C TYR A 290 -23.97 -17.70 -10.99
N SER A 291 -23.44 -18.76 -10.39
CA SER A 291 -24.12 -19.59 -9.39
C SER A 291 -23.16 -19.98 -8.27
N TYR A 292 -23.67 -20.08 -7.06
CA TYR A 292 -22.94 -20.54 -5.88
C TYR A 292 -23.68 -21.74 -5.29
N GLY A 293 -23.05 -22.93 -5.34
CA GLY A 293 -23.76 -24.18 -5.10
C GLY A 293 -24.97 -24.32 -6.04
N ASP A 294 -26.12 -24.59 -5.46
CA ASP A 294 -27.38 -24.70 -6.20
C ASP A 294 -28.09 -23.34 -6.41
N MET A 295 -27.59 -22.30 -5.78
CA MET A 295 -28.16 -20.96 -5.84
C MET A 295 -27.73 -20.23 -7.10
N ARG A 296 -28.67 -19.84 -7.92
CA ARG A 296 -28.45 -18.98 -9.09
C ARG A 296 -28.41 -17.52 -8.65
N MET A 297 -27.24 -16.88 -8.75
CA MET A 297 -27.03 -15.52 -8.26
C MET A 297 -27.57 -14.47 -9.23
N ALA A 298 -26.98 -14.38 -10.42
CA ALA A 298 -27.35 -13.37 -11.41
C ALA A 298 -26.83 -13.71 -12.81
N GLN A 299 -27.39 -13.03 -13.81
CA GLN A 299 -26.93 -13.04 -15.19
C GLN A 299 -26.07 -11.80 -15.46
N GLY A 300 -24.85 -12.03 -15.94
CA GLY A 300 -23.85 -10.99 -16.16
C GLY A 300 -23.01 -10.66 -14.92
N ARG A 301 -21.75 -10.23 -15.18
CA ARG A 301 -20.79 -9.96 -14.13
C ARG A 301 -21.21 -8.81 -13.21
N ASP A 302 -21.74 -7.72 -13.78
CA ASP A 302 -22.13 -6.55 -13.00
C ASP A 302 -23.31 -6.84 -12.07
N ASN A 303 -24.33 -7.60 -12.57
CA ASN A 303 -25.45 -8.02 -11.74
C ASN A 303 -25.01 -8.98 -10.63
N ALA A 304 -24.04 -9.87 -10.90
CA ALA A 304 -23.49 -10.78 -9.88
C ALA A 304 -22.68 -10.01 -8.83
N ARG A 305 -21.95 -8.97 -9.24
CA ARG A 305 -21.26 -8.05 -8.32
C ARG A 305 -22.25 -7.31 -7.42
N LEU A 306 -23.29 -6.74 -7.99
CA LEU A 306 -24.37 -6.06 -7.24
C LEU A 306 -25.07 -7.03 -6.28
N PHE A 307 -25.34 -8.25 -6.74
CA PHE A 307 -25.91 -9.29 -5.89
C PHE A 307 -25.04 -9.58 -4.66
N LEU A 308 -23.72 -9.68 -4.81
CA LEU A 308 -22.80 -9.86 -3.68
C LEU A 308 -22.75 -8.62 -2.77
N LYS A 309 -22.85 -7.41 -3.33
CA LYS A 309 -22.90 -6.16 -2.57
C LYS A 309 -24.13 -6.11 -1.65
N ASP A 310 -25.29 -6.59 -2.15
CA ASP A 310 -26.54 -6.62 -1.40
C ASP A 310 -26.60 -7.80 -0.41
N ASN A 311 -25.82 -8.87 -0.65
CA ASN A 311 -25.77 -10.07 0.19
C ASN A 311 -24.41 -10.21 0.90
N LYS A 312 -24.16 -9.32 1.88
CA LYS A 312 -22.86 -9.22 2.58
C LYS A 312 -22.43 -10.51 3.28
N GLU A 313 -23.38 -11.25 3.89
CA GLU A 313 -23.09 -12.52 4.57
C GLU A 313 -22.59 -13.58 3.58
N LEU A 314 -23.23 -13.70 2.42
CA LEU A 314 -22.80 -14.59 1.37
C LEU A 314 -21.43 -14.18 0.80
N CYS A 315 -21.20 -12.88 0.62
CA CYS A 315 -19.92 -12.36 0.16
C CYS A 315 -18.80 -12.73 1.14
N ALA A 316 -19.02 -12.56 2.45
CA ALA A 316 -18.07 -12.94 3.49
C ALA A 316 -17.81 -14.47 3.54
N GLU A 317 -18.84 -15.31 3.34
CA GLU A 317 -18.70 -16.76 3.25
C GLU A 317 -17.82 -17.17 2.06
N ILE A 318 -18.05 -16.57 0.90
CA ILE A 318 -17.28 -16.83 -0.33
C ILE A 318 -15.84 -16.36 -0.14
N GLU A 319 -15.62 -15.19 0.46
CA GLU A 319 -14.29 -14.69 0.77
C GLU A 319 -13.53 -15.61 1.72
N ALA A 320 -14.19 -16.11 2.78
CA ALA A 320 -13.57 -17.06 3.71
C ALA A 320 -13.15 -18.36 3.00
N LYS A 321 -13.99 -18.90 2.11
CA LYS A 321 -13.65 -20.07 1.29
C LYS A 321 -12.48 -19.81 0.34
N LEU A 322 -12.46 -18.62 -0.28
CA LEU A 322 -11.34 -18.19 -1.12
C LEU A 322 -10.02 -18.14 -0.35
N ARG A 323 -10.02 -17.52 0.83
CA ARG A 323 -8.84 -17.41 1.69
C ARG A 323 -8.32 -18.79 2.09
N ALA A 324 -9.22 -19.72 2.45
CA ALA A 324 -8.87 -21.09 2.79
C ALA A 324 -8.31 -21.86 1.57
N ALA A 325 -8.92 -21.71 0.39
CA ALA A 325 -8.50 -22.41 -0.82
C ALA A 325 -7.14 -21.94 -1.35
N LEU A 326 -6.80 -20.67 -1.13
CA LEU A 326 -5.56 -20.07 -1.62
C LEU A 326 -4.40 -20.21 -0.65
N ASP A 327 -4.60 -20.87 0.50
CA ASP A 327 -3.60 -21.11 1.57
C ASP A 327 -2.84 -19.83 1.98
N VAL A 328 -3.54 -18.70 1.88
CA VAL A 328 -2.98 -17.39 2.25
C VAL A 328 -3.18 -17.19 3.74
N LYS A 329 -2.11 -17.30 4.51
CA LYS A 329 -2.10 -16.96 5.93
C LYS A 329 -2.24 -15.46 6.12
N PHE A 330 -3.47 -14.96 6.08
CA PHE A 330 -3.79 -13.61 6.51
C PHE A 330 -3.69 -13.56 8.04
N LYS A 331 -2.66 -12.92 8.58
CA LYS A 331 -2.65 -12.57 9.99
C LYS A 331 -3.62 -11.41 10.20
N ASN A 332 -4.71 -11.68 10.90
CA ASN A 332 -5.55 -10.61 11.43
C ASN A 332 -4.72 -9.80 12.43
N ALA A 333 -4.52 -8.52 12.12
CA ALA A 333 -3.72 -7.59 12.92
C ALA A 333 -4.31 -7.31 14.34
N GLY A 334 -5.40 -7.98 14.72
CA GLY A 334 -6.10 -7.82 15.99
C GLY A 334 -5.77 -8.85 17.08
N GLU A 335 -5.05 -9.94 16.76
CA GLU A 335 -4.83 -11.03 17.75
C GLU A 335 -3.48 -11.02 18.46
N ASP A 336 -2.53 -10.15 18.07
CA ASP A 336 -1.18 -10.08 18.66
C ASP A 336 -0.93 -8.77 19.46
N MET A 337 -1.92 -8.21 20.14
CA MET A 337 -1.64 -7.29 21.23
C MET A 337 -1.41 -8.11 22.50
N PRO A 338 -0.19 -8.11 23.09
CA PRO A 338 0.00 -8.71 24.40
C PRO A 338 -0.92 -7.98 25.37
N ALA A 339 -1.77 -8.74 26.08
CA ALA A 339 -2.48 -8.22 27.23
C ALA A 339 -1.46 -7.54 28.15
N GLU A 340 -1.64 -6.26 28.42
CA GLU A 340 -0.89 -5.59 29.46
C GLU A 340 -1.10 -6.40 30.74
N ALA A 341 -0.02 -6.96 31.25
CA ALA A 341 0.01 -7.55 32.56
C ALA A 341 -0.02 -6.38 33.56
N ASP A 342 -1.07 -6.34 34.39
CA ASP A 342 -1.20 -5.50 35.58
C ASP A 342 0.04 -5.52 36.49
#